data_de451f8bbe293a1a1779ee8e1f0de342
#
_entry.id   de451f8bbe293a1a1779ee8e1f0de342
#
_cell.length_a   1.000
_cell.length_b   1.000
_cell.length_c   1.000
_cell.angle_alpha   90.00
_cell.angle_beta   90.00
_cell.angle_gamma   90.00
#
_symmetry.space_group_name_H-M   'P 1'
#
loop_
_entity.id
_entity.type
_entity.pdbx_description
1 polymer ?
#
loop_
_entity_poly.entity_id
_entity_poly.type
_entity_poly.pdbx_seq_one_letter_code
_entity_poly.pdbx_strand_id
1 'polypeptide(L)'
;MLELVYTVLSLSYLRGFKMVDTGDRSSSGKRKLFSLLCHGSIFLGSLLFTSAIPLAILLLFDDPVIKATAKETLNYHFNIWLYGAISAGLGTFFTLLIFTIPLAWVIGIAFFLFHLVPPIFGILAVLNNPNEPYRYPFIWRLL
;
A
#
# COMPACT_ATOMS: atom_id res chain seq x y z
N MET A 1 -16.40 -24.00 49.57
CA MET A 1 -17.14 -23.70 48.37
C MET A 1 -16.96 -22.23 47.92
N LEU A 2 -17.04 -21.24 48.83
CA LEU A 2 -16.80 -19.81 48.48
C LEU A 2 -15.36 -19.52 48.07
N GLU A 3 -14.39 -20.13 48.71
CA GLU A 3 -12.95 -19.96 48.36
C GLU A 3 -12.64 -20.42 46.92
N LEU A 4 -13.23 -21.53 46.48
CA LEU A 4 -13.05 -22.03 45.11
C LEU A 4 -13.65 -21.10 44.07
N VAL A 5 -14.78 -20.47 44.38
CA VAL A 5 -15.43 -19.48 43.49
C VAL A 5 -14.59 -18.22 43.36
N TYR A 6 -14.00 -17.73 44.48
CA TYR A 6 -13.09 -16.58 44.45
C TYR A 6 -11.81 -16.88 43.66
N THR A 7 -11.25 -18.08 43.78
CA THR A 7 -10.05 -18.48 43.04
C THR A 7 -10.30 -18.60 41.55
N VAL A 8 -11.46 -19.17 41.17
CA VAL A 8 -11.84 -19.28 39.75
C VAL A 8 -12.16 -17.92 39.15
N LEU A 9 -12.83 -17.02 39.89
CA LEU A 9 -13.10 -15.66 39.43
C LEU A 9 -11.81 -14.82 39.32
N SER A 10 -10.88 -14.95 40.24
CA SER A 10 -9.58 -14.24 40.17
C SER A 10 -8.74 -14.75 39.01
N LEU A 11 -8.72 -16.05 38.74
CA LEU A 11 -8.03 -16.64 37.60
C LEU A 11 -8.69 -16.28 36.26
N SER A 12 -10.00 -16.16 36.21
CA SER A 12 -10.70 -15.70 35.01
C SER A 12 -10.48 -14.19 34.75
N TYR A 13 -10.40 -13.39 35.83
CA TYR A 13 -10.08 -11.97 35.75
C TYR A 13 -8.61 -11.74 35.31
N LEU A 14 -7.68 -12.53 35.81
CA LEU A 14 -6.25 -12.50 35.39
C LEU A 14 -6.06 -13.06 33.97
N ARG A 15 -6.89 -14.00 33.51
CA ARG A 15 -6.90 -14.43 32.10
C ARG A 15 -7.49 -13.37 31.16
N GLY A 16 -8.40 -12.54 31.62
CA GLY A 16 -8.95 -11.40 30.87
C GLY A 16 -7.99 -10.21 30.78
N PHE A 17 -7.04 -10.10 31.70
CA PHE A 17 -5.92 -9.18 31.59
C PHE A 17 -4.87 -9.78 30.65
N LYS A 18 -5.21 -9.88 29.38
CA LYS A 18 -4.24 -10.08 28.31
C LYS A 18 -3.18 -9.01 28.54
N MET A 19 -1.98 -9.43 28.96
CA MET A 19 -0.81 -8.54 28.94
C MET A 19 -0.84 -7.89 27.57
N VAL A 20 -1.01 -6.57 27.55
CA VAL A 20 -0.92 -5.80 26.32
C VAL A 20 0.45 -6.12 25.78
N ASP A 21 0.47 -6.97 24.75
CA ASP A 21 1.71 -7.46 24.17
C ASP A 21 2.42 -6.25 23.57
N THR A 22 3.43 -5.76 24.30
CA THR A 22 4.26 -4.63 23.84
C THR A 22 4.95 -4.97 22.53
N GLY A 23 5.13 -6.27 22.22
CA GLY A 23 5.60 -6.78 20.93
C GLY A 23 4.61 -6.51 19.80
N ASP A 24 3.32 -6.63 20.04
CA ASP A 24 2.28 -6.38 19.02
C ASP A 24 2.19 -4.89 18.66
N ARG A 25 2.30 -3.99 19.62
CA ARG A 25 2.35 -2.54 19.35
C ARG A 25 3.60 -2.14 18.57
N SER A 26 4.76 -2.72 18.87
CA SER A 26 6.01 -2.47 18.15
C SER A 26 5.93 -3.00 16.71
N SER A 27 5.37 -4.20 16.52
CA SER A 27 5.18 -4.79 15.18
C SER A 27 4.19 -3.99 14.35
N SER A 28 3.06 -3.57 14.94
CA SER A 28 2.06 -2.73 14.28
C SER A 28 2.63 -1.36 13.86
N GLY A 29 3.45 -0.73 14.73
CA GLY A 29 4.13 0.53 14.40
C GLY A 29 5.10 0.39 13.22
N LYS A 30 5.89 -0.69 13.20
CA LYS A 30 6.79 -1.01 12.07
C LYS A 30 6.01 -1.25 10.78
N ARG A 31 4.96 -2.07 10.81
CA ARG A 31 4.09 -2.33 9.67
C ARG A 31 3.52 -1.03 9.11
N LYS A 32 3.00 -0.18 9.98
CA LYS A 32 2.47 1.13 9.58
C LYS A 32 3.52 1.98 8.88
N LEU A 33 4.72 2.12 9.47
CA LEU A 33 5.80 2.93 8.90
C LEU A 33 6.23 2.43 7.52
N PHE A 34 6.58 1.14 7.41
CA PHE A 34 7.09 0.60 6.15
C PHE A 34 6.02 0.52 5.05
N SER A 35 4.76 0.25 5.42
CA SER A 35 3.66 0.30 4.46
C SER A 35 3.39 1.73 3.97
N LEU A 36 3.48 2.74 4.84
CA LEU A 36 3.38 4.14 4.43
C LEU A 36 4.53 4.55 3.50
N LEU A 37 5.77 4.10 3.78
CA LEU A 37 6.90 4.33 2.90
C LEU A 37 6.71 3.68 1.52
N CYS A 38 6.18 2.45 1.47
CA CYS A 38 5.85 1.79 0.21
C CYS A 38 4.85 2.60 -0.61
N HIS A 39 3.68 2.91 -0.06
CA HIS A 39 2.64 3.64 -0.79
C HIS A 39 3.02 5.10 -1.07
N GLY A 40 3.74 5.74 -0.14
CA GLY A 40 4.20 7.12 -0.27
C GLY A 40 5.35 7.29 -1.26
N SER A 41 6.09 6.23 -1.57
CA SER A 41 7.24 6.30 -2.48
C SER A 41 6.90 6.84 -3.87
N ILE A 42 5.66 6.64 -4.34
CA ILE A 42 5.21 7.11 -5.65
C ILE A 42 5.28 8.64 -5.80
N PHE A 43 5.18 9.38 -4.69
CA PHE A 43 5.23 10.84 -4.69
C PHE A 43 6.66 11.41 -4.80
N LEU A 44 7.71 10.57 -4.77
CA LEU A 44 9.10 11.01 -4.85
C LEU A 44 9.56 11.39 -6.26
N GLY A 45 8.68 11.34 -7.24
CA GLY A 45 8.84 11.96 -8.57
C GLY A 45 9.85 11.32 -9.53
N SER A 46 10.67 10.37 -9.09
CA SER A 46 11.64 9.67 -9.93
C SER A 46 11.30 8.18 -10.06
N LEU A 47 11.27 7.70 -11.29
CA LEU A 47 10.95 6.31 -11.64
C LEU A 47 11.81 5.30 -10.85
N LEU A 48 13.09 5.59 -10.69
CA LEU A 48 14.04 4.72 -9.97
C LEU A 48 13.78 4.74 -8.46
N PHE A 49 13.59 5.92 -7.86
CA PHE A 49 13.39 6.04 -6.42
C PHE A 49 12.04 5.48 -5.97
N THR A 50 10.98 5.68 -6.77
CA THR A 50 9.65 5.19 -6.42
C THR A 50 9.59 3.67 -6.26
N SER A 51 10.38 2.92 -7.05
CA SER A 51 10.42 1.46 -6.98
C SER A 51 11.54 0.93 -6.10
N ALA A 52 12.63 1.69 -5.91
CA ALA A 52 13.75 1.28 -5.08
C ALA A 52 13.33 1.10 -3.61
N ILE A 53 12.46 1.97 -3.09
CA ILE A 53 11.98 1.89 -1.70
C ILE A 53 11.20 0.60 -1.45
N PRO A 54 10.10 0.29 -2.16
CA PRO A 54 9.37 -0.96 -1.93
C PRO A 54 10.21 -2.20 -2.27
N LEU A 55 11.14 -2.13 -3.23
CA LEU A 55 12.06 -3.22 -3.52
C LEU A 55 13.02 -3.47 -2.36
N ALA A 56 13.63 -2.43 -1.81
CA ALA A 56 14.51 -2.55 -0.65
C ALA A 56 13.73 -3.12 0.56
N ILE A 57 12.52 -2.65 0.80
CA ILE A 57 11.66 -3.16 1.88
C ILE A 57 11.34 -4.64 1.66
N LEU A 58 11.02 -5.05 0.43
CA LEU A 58 10.75 -6.45 0.10
C LEU A 58 11.92 -7.38 0.40
N LEU A 59 13.15 -6.88 0.18
CA LEU A 59 14.39 -7.67 0.36
C LEU A 59 14.89 -7.68 1.81
N LEU A 60 14.66 -6.60 2.57
CA LEU A 60 15.26 -6.41 3.89
C LEU A 60 14.36 -6.85 5.06
N PHE A 61 13.05 -7.01 4.84
CA PHE A 61 12.11 -7.32 5.90
C PHE A 61 11.42 -8.66 5.68
N ASP A 62 11.23 -9.43 6.77
CA ASP A 62 10.60 -10.76 6.72
C ASP A 62 9.14 -10.76 7.18
N ASP A 63 8.63 -9.64 7.70
CA ASP A 63 7.24 -9.51 8.11
C ASP A 63 6.29 -9.74 6.91
N PRO A 64 5.34 -10.69 7.01
CA PRO A 64 4.49 -11.07 5.89
C PRO A 64 3.58 -9.93 5.40
N VAL A 65 3.14 -9.03 6.28
CA VAL A 65 2.30 -7.88 5.92
C VAL A 65 3.13 -6.84 5.18
N ILE A 66 4.34 -6.54 5.68
CA ILE A 66 5.27 -5.60 5.03
C ILE A 66 5.66 -6.12 3.64
N LYS A 67 6.02 -7.41 3.52
CA LYS A 67 6.34 -8.03 2.22
C LYS A 67 5.16 -8.00 1.25
N ALA A 68 3.95 -8.31 1.72
CA ALA A 68 2.76 -8.26 0.87
C ALA A 68 2.48 -6.83 0.38
N THR A 69 2.62 -5.83 1.24
CA THR A 69 2.47 -4.42 0.87
C THR A 69 3.53 -3.99 -0.13
N ALA A 70 4.79 -4.36 0.07
CA ALA A 70 5.88 -4.04 -0.84
C ALA A 70 5.68 -4.66 -2.24
N LYS A 71 5.27 -5.93 -2.31
CA LYS A 71 4.91 -6.60 -3.57
C LYS A 71 3.74 -5.91 -4.29
N GLU A 72 2.69 -5.59 -3.57
CA GLU A 72 1.53 -4.92 -4.14
C GLU A 72 1.90 -3.54 -4.68
N THR A 73 2.75 -2.79 -3.97
CA THR A 73 3.25 -1.48 -4.42
C THR A 73 4.13 -1.62 -5.66
N LEU A 74 5.02 -2.60 -5.72
CA LEU A 74 5.84 -2.86 -6.90
C LEU A 74 4.97 -3.23 -8.11
N ASN A 75 3.99 -4.12 -7.93
CA ASN A 75 3.05 -4.48 -9.00
C ASN A 75 2.30 -3.22 -9.50
N TYR A 76 1.88 -2.36 -8.59
CA TYR A 76 1.26 -1.08 -8.95
C TYR A 76 2.20 -0.20 -9.78
N HIS A 77 3.48 -0.04 -9.37
CA HIS A 77 4.46 0.76 -10.12
C HIS A 77 4.69 0.20 -11.53
N PHE A 78 4.83 -1.11 -11.70
CA PHE A 78 4.98 -1.70 -13.04
C PHE A 78 3.76 -1.44 -13.92
N ASN A 79 2.55 -1.54 -13.37
CA ASN A 79 1.33 -1.23 -14.11
C ASN A 79 1.25 0.26 -14.48
N ILE A 80 1.61 1.17 -13.55
CA ILE A 80 1.65 2.60 -13.84
C ILE A 80 2.64 2.93 -14.95
N TRP A 81 3.80 2.29 -14.98
CA TRP A 81 4.76 2.49 -16.06
C TRP A 81 4.21 2.02 -17.41
N LEU A 82 3.58 0.84 -17.43
CA LEU A 82 2.96 0.31 -18.63
C LEU A 82 1.82 1.22 -19.12
N TYR A 83 0.92 1.60 -18.23
CA TYR A 83 -0.19 2.50 -18.57
C TYR A 83 0.30 3.90 -18.96
N GLY A 84 1.37 4.38 -18.31
CA GLY A 84 2.03 5.63 -18.66
C GLY A 84 2.62 5.61 -20.07
N ALA A 85 3.31 4.55 -20.43
CA ALA A 85 3.86 4.38 -21.77
C ALA A 85 2.76 4.33 -22.84
N ILE A 86 1.69 3.56 -22.57
CA ILE A 86 0.53 3.48 -23.47
C ILE A 86 -0.15 4.84 -23.59
N SER A 87 -0.41 5.52 -22.47
CA SER A 87 -1.07 6.83 -22.45
C SER A 87 -0.24 7.90 -23.17
N ALA A 88 1.09 7.89 -22.98
CA ALA A 88 2.00 8.80 -23.66
C ALA A 88 1.99 8.55 -25.18
N GLY A 89 2.03 7.29 -25.61
CA GLY A 89 1.95 6.93 -27.04
C GLY A 89 0.64 7.38 -27.68
N LEU A 90 -0.49 7.06 -27.02
CA LEU A 90 -1.81 7.49 -27.49
C LEU A 90 -1.95 9.01 -27.48
N GLY A 91 -1.52 9.67 -26.40
CA GLY A 91 -1.55 11.13 -26.28
C GLY A 91 -0.77 11.81 -27.38
N THR A 92 0.46 11.32 -27.68
CA THR A 92 1.27 11.81 -28.79
C THR A 92 0.57 11.61 -30.13
N PHE A 93 0.05 10.41 -30.39
CA PHE A 93 -0.68 10.11 -31.62
C PHE A 93 -1.88 11.05 -31.83
N PHE A 94 -2.69 11.23 -30.79
CA PHE A 94 -3.87 12.12 -30.87
C PHE A 94 -3.49 13.60 -30.95
N THR A 95 -2.35 14.01 -30.39
CA THR A 95 -1.88 15.40 -30.51
C THR A 95 -1.40 15.72 -31.92
N LEU A 96 -0.85 14.76 -32.65
CA LEU A 96 -0.50 14.92 -34.07
C LEU A 96 -1.73 15.16 -34.97
N LEU A 97 -2.89 14.70 -34.54
CA LEU A 97 -4.17 14.97 -35.19
C LEU A 97 -4.84 16.15 -34.49
N ILE A 98 -4.67 17.37 -34.98
CA ILE A 98 -5.12 18.63 -34.33
C ILE A 98 -6.55 18.56 -33.78
N PHE A 99 -7.47 17.88 -34.51
CA PHE A 99 -8.87 17.73 -34.11
C PHE A 99 -9.09 16.84 -32.87
N THR A 100 -8.08 16.10 -32.43
CA THR A 100 -8.18 15.13 -31.32
C THR A 100 -7.44 15.58 -30.04
N ILE A 101 -6.94 16.82 -30.01
CA ILE A 101 -6.28 17.41 -28.81
C ILE A 101 -7.16 17.27 -27.55
N PRO A 102 -8.49 17.53 -27.58
CA PRO A 102 -9.32 17.34 -26.38
C PRO A 102 -9.30 15.89 -25.85
N LEU A 103 -9.21 14.90 -26.75
CA LEU A 103 -9.13 13.49 -26.37
C LEU A 103 -7.79 13.17 -25.69
N ALA A 104 -6.68 13.73 -26.16
CA ALA A 104 -5.37 13.60 -25.52
C ALA A 104 -5.40 14.16 -24.08
N TRP A 105 -6.08 15.26 -23.83
CA TRP A 105 -6.27 15.81 -22.49
C TRP A 105 -7.10 14.88 -21.59
N VAL A 106 -8.18 14.30 -22.09
CA VAL A 106 -9.00 13.34 -21.32
C VAL A 106 -8.17 12.13 -20.91
N ILE A 107 -7.37 11.57 -21.83
CA ILE A 107 -6.46 10.44 -21.54
C ILE A 107 -5.43 10.83 -20.47
N GLY A 108 -4.83 12.01 -20.62
CA GLY A 108 -3.84 12.52 -19.65
C GLY A 108 -4.41 12.71 -18.24
N ILE A 109 -5.60 13.30 -18.14
CA ILE A 109 -6.29 13.49 -16.86
C ILE A 109 -6.67 12.14 -16.24
N ALA A 110 -7.23 11.22 -17.02
CA ALA A 110 -7.59 9.90 -16.53
C ALA A 110 -6.37 9.13 -16.00
N PHE A 111 -5.26 9.17 -16.74
CA PHE A 111 -3.99 8.58 -16.28
C PHE A 111 -3.49 9.25 -15.00
N PHE A 112 -3.51 10.57 -14.93
CA PHE A 112 -3.06 11.33 -13.74
C PHE A 112 -3.88 10.97 -12.50
N LEU A 113 -5.20 10.86 -12.62
CA LEU A 113 -6.06 10.43 -11.52
C LEU A 113 -5.76 8.99 -11.10
N PHE A 114 -5.58 8.09 -12.07
CA PHE A 114 -5.23 6.70 -11.78
C PHE A 114 -3.83 6.57 -11.15
N HIS A 115 -2.91 7.48 -11.44
CA HIS A 115 -1.60 7.52 -10.83
C HIS A 115 -1.63 8.00 -9.37
N LEU A 116 -2.46 8.99 -9.05
CA LEU A 116 -2.49 9.61 -7.71
C LEU A 116 -3.49 8.98 -6.75
N VAL A 117 -4.68 8.66 -7.21
CA VAL A 117 -5.79 8.27 -6.33
C VAL A 117 -5.55 6.94 -5.61
N PRO A 118 -5.15 5.85 -6.26
CA PRO A 118 -4.95 4.58 -5.57
C PRO A 118 -3.87 4.60 -4.47
N PRO A 119 -2.70 5.25 -4.63
CA PRO A 119 -1.73 5.37 -3.53
C PRO A 119 -2.27 6.13 -2.32
N ILE A 120 -3.11 7.15 -2.54
CA ILE A 120 -3.78 7.86 -1.43
C ILE A 120 -4.68 6.90 -0.65
N PHE A 121 -5.48 6.07 -1.34
CA PHE A 121 -6.27 5.03 -0.68
C PHE A 121 -5.41 3.99 0.02
N GLY A 122 -4.26 3.62 -0.54
CA GLY A 122 -3.28 2.76 0.13
C GLY A 122 -2.78 3.36 1.44
N ILE A 123 -2.41 4.63 1.43
CA ILE A 123 -1.99 5.37 2.64
C ILE A 123 -3.13 5.39 3.68
N LEU A 124 -4.34 5.73 3.27
CA LEU A 124 -5.50 5.78 4.17
C LEU A 124 -5.83 4.40 4.76
N ALA A 125 -5.75 3.33 3.97
CA ALA A 125 -5.96 1.96 4.43
C ALA A 125 -4.93 1.57 5.50
N VAL A 126 -3.65 1.86 5.29
CA VAL A 126 -2.58 1.61 6.28
C VAL A 126 -2.76 2.42 7.55
N LEU A 127 -3.23 3.65 7.44
CA LEU A 127 -3.52 4.48 8.61
C LEU A 127 -4.64 3.89 9.47
N ASN A 128 -5.65 3.28 8.85
CA ASN A 128 -6.78 2.65 9.53
C ASN A 128 -6.44 1.25 10.06
N ASN A 129 -5.80 0.40 9.23
CA ASN A 129 -5.41 -0.96 9.62
C ASN A 129 -4.04 -1.34 9.06
N PRO A 130 -2.95 -1.15 9.80
CA PRO A 130 -1.59 -1.46 9.35
C PRO A 130 -1.29 -2.97 9.30
N ASN A 131 -2.19 -3.82 9.76
CA ASN A 131 -2.00 -5.27 9.80
C ASN A 131 -2.50 -5.99 8.54
N GLU A 132 -3.16 -5.26 7.63
CA GLU A 132 -3.64 -5.78 6.36
C GLU A 132 -3.02 -5.02 5.19
N PRO A 133 -2.44 -5.72 4.20
CA PRO A 133 -1.90 -5.07 3.01
C PRO A 133 -3.04 -4.56 2.14
N TYR A 134 -2.94 -3.29 1.72
CA TYR A 134 -3.89 -2.73 0.77
C TYR A 134 -3.73 -3.38 -0.61
N ARG A 135 -4.84 -3.71 -1.25
CA ARG A 135 -4.89 -4.29 -2.59
C ARG A 135 -5.31 -3.24 -3.62
N TYR A 136 -4.40 -2.94 -4.53
CA TYR A 136 -4.70 -1.99 -5.61
C TYR A 136 -5.72 -2.60 -6.59
N PRO A 137 -6.74 -1.83 -7.02
CA PRO A 137 -7.65 -2.25 -8.10
C PRO A 137 -6.97 -2.14 -9.47
N PHE A 138 -7.47 -2.91 -10.44
CA PHE A 138 -7.12 -2.79 -11.85
C PHE A 138 -5.62 -2.92 -12.17
N ILE A 139 -4.88 -3.74 -11.44
CA ILE A 139 -3.47 -4.02 -11.71
C ILE A 139 -3.22 -5.50 -12.00
N TRP A 140 -2.23 -5.77 -12.83
CA TRP A 140 -1.69 -7.10 -12.99
C TRP A 140 -0.64 -7.36 -11.91
N ARG A 141 -0.76 -8.49 -11.21
CA ARG A 141 0.17 -8.93 -10.19
C ARG A 141 1.21 -9.84 -10.80
N LEU A 142 2.44 -9.36 -10.86
CA LEU A 142 3.58 -10.08 -11.44
C LEU A 142 4.43 -10.76 -10.35
N LEU A 143 4.31 -10.30 -9.08
CA LEU A 143 5.10 -10.74 -7.92
C LEU A 143 4.28 -11.51 -6.89
#